data_10311a6863bd67ba87b4efa0c0e5c354
#
_entry.id   10311a6863bd67ba87b4efa0c0e5c354
#
_cell.length_a   1.000
_cell.length_b   1.000
_cell.length_c   1.000
_cell.angle_alpha   90.00
_cell.angle_beta   90.00
_cell.angle_gamma   90.00
#
_symmetry.space_group_name_H-M   'P 1'
#
loop_
_entity.id
_entity.type
_entity.pdbx_description
1 polymer ?
#
loop_
_entity_poly.entity_id
_entity_poly.type
_entity_poly.pdbx_seq_one_letter_code
_entity_poly.pdbx_strand_id
1 'polypeptide(L)'
;MAHTHSHAAGDDNAKRLLLAFGVTATFMIIEVIGGLVSGSLALLADAGHMLTDAAALLFALLAVQFARRPPNTRHTFGWLRLTTLAAFVNAIALVVITILIVWEAIQRFRHPQPIAGATMMVIAVAGLVANILAFWILNRGSEEKNLTAVSYT
;
A
#
# COMPACT_ATOMS: atom_id res chain seq x y z
N MET A 1 -18.15 21.88 27.26
CA MET A 1 -18.28 20.43 27.01
C MET A 1 -18.16 20.19 25.51
N ALA A 2 -16.95 20.15 24.94
CA ALA A 2 -16.80 19.89 23.50
C ALA A 2 -15.36 19.47 23.13
N HIS A 3 -14.89 18.29 23.55
CA HIS A 3 -13.57 17.79 23.08
C HIS A 3 -13.48 16.26 22.96
N THR A 4 -14.59 15.53 23.02
CA THR A 4 -14.57 14.05 22.97
C THR A 4 -14.65 13.46 21.56
N HIS A 5 -15.01 14.21 20.53
CA HIS A 5 -15.26 13.68 19.18
C HIS A 5 -14.01 13.56 18.29
N SER A 6 -12.91 14.29 18.57
CA SER A 6 -11.72 14.28 17.72
C SER A 6 -10.83 13.03 17.92
N HIS A 7 -10.83 12.43 19.10
CA HIS A 7 -10.02 11.25 19.40
C HIS A 7 -10.61 9.98 18.78
N ALA A 8 -11.93 9.80 18.82
CA ALA A 8 -12.60 8.63 18.23
C ALA A 8 -12.41 8.56 16.71
N ALA A 9 -12.54 9.68 16.00
CA ALA A 9 -12.34 9.75 14.55
C ALA A 9 -10.88 9.44 14.13
N GLY A 10 -9.91 9.82 14.95
CA GLY A 10 -8.50 9.51 14.72
C GLY A 10 -8.18 8.03 14.91
N ASP A 11 -8.84 7.36 15.86
CA ASP A 11 -8.63 5.93 16.13
C ASP A 11 -9.24 5.04 15.04
N ASP A 12 -10.41 5.39 14.53
CA ASP A 12 -11.05 4.65 13.45
C ASP A 12 -10.28 4.78 12.13
N ASN A 13 -9.72 5.96 11.85
CA ASN A 13 -8.88 6.16 10.67
C ASN A 13 -7.59 5.33 10.74
N ALA A 14 -6.93 5.27 11.91
CA ALA A 14 -5.75 4.45 12.11
C ALA A 14 -6.04 2.95 11.96
N LYS A 15 -7.16 2.47 12.47
CA LYS A 15 -7.59 1.06 12.30
C LYS A 15 -7.85 0.71 10.84
N ARG A 16 -8.53 1.58 10.09
CA ARG A 16 -8.79 1.38 8.65
C ARG A 16 -7.50 1.34 7.84
N LEU A 17 -6.57 2.26 8.10
CA LEU A 17 -5.24 2.26 7.48
C LEU A 17 -4.45 1.00 7.82
N LEU A 18 -4.51 0.53 9.06
CA LEU A 18 -3.84 -0.70 9.49
C LEU A 18 -4.43 -1.93 8.80
N LEU A 19 -5.76 -2.00 8.68
CA LEU A 19 -6.43 -3.09 7.97
C LEU A 19 -6.07 -3.09 6.48
N ALA A 20 -6.14 -1.93 5.82
CA ALA A 20 -5.77 -1.81 4.42
C ALA A 20 -4.31 -2.20 4.20
N PHE A 21 -3.39 -1.71 5.05
CA PHE A 21 -1.98 -2.10 5.01
C PHE A 21 -1.80 -3.62 5.20
N GLY A 22 -2.50 -4.22 6.17
CA GLY A 22 -2.43 -5.66 6.43
C GLY A 22 -2.90 -6.48 5.23
N VAL A 23 -4.00 -6.10 4.59
CA VAL A 23 -4.52 -6.76 3.38
C VAL A 23 -3.51 -6.63 2.24
N THR A 24 -3.08 -5.40 1.92
CA THR A 24 -2.13 -5.14 0.83
C THR A 24 -0.80 -5.86 1.04
N ALA A 25 -0.20 -5.77 2.24
CA ALA A 25 1.06 -6.43 2.54
C ALA A 25 0.97 -7.97 2.49
N THR A 26 -0.13 -8.55 2.95
CA THR A 26 -0.35 -10.00 2.89
C THR A 26 -0.44 -10.46 1.44
N PHE A 27 -1.22 -9.77 0.61
CA PHE A 27 -1.35 -10.11 -0.81
C PHE A 27 -0.05 -9.90 -1.58
N MET A 28 0.68 -8.83 -1.32
CA MET A 28 2.02 -8.61 -1.88
C MET A 28 2.93 -9.83 -1.64
N ILE A 29 2.94 -10.37 -0.42
CA ILE A 29 3.74 -11.56 -0.09
C ILE A 29 3.26 -12.78 -0.87
N ILE A 30 1.94 -12.99 -0.97
CA ILE A 30 1.34 -14.09 -1.74
C ILE A 30 1.73 -13.97 -3.23
N GLU A 31 1.70 -12.77 -3.80
CA GLU A 31 2.06 -12.54 -5.19
C GLU A 31 3.56 -12.72 -5.45
N VAL A 32 4.43 -12.30 -4.53
CA VAL A 32 5.87 -12.60 -4.62
C VAL A 32 6.10 -14.11 -4.65
N ILE A 33 5.54 -14.84 -3.68
CA ILE A 33 5.69 -16.30 -3.61
C ILE A 33 5.07 -16.96 -4.84
N GLY A 34 3.86 -16.56 -5.20
CA GLY A 34 3.15 -17.08 -6.36
C GLY A 34 3.86 -16.78 -7.68
N GLY A 35 4.42 -15.59 -7.84
CA GLY A 35 5.22 -15.19 -8.99
C GLY A 35 6.49 -16.03 -9.13
N LEU A 36 7.19 -16.26 -8.02
CA LEU A 36 8.39 -17.11 -8.01
C LEU A 36 8.05 -18.58 -8.33
N VAL A 37 7.02 -19.12 -7.69
CA VAL A 37 6.61 -20.54 -7.87
C VAL A 37 6.03 -20.80 -9.26
N SER A 38 5.19 -19.87 -9.76
CA SER A 38 4.56 -20.01 -11.10
C SER A 38 5.49 -19.59 -12.24
N GLY A 39 6.61 -18.95 -11.93
CA GLY A 39 7.49 -18.33 -12.92
C GLY A 39 6.87 -17.10 -13.59
N SER A 40 5.87 -16.45 -13.01
CA SER A 40 5.16 -15.33 -13.60
C SER A 40 5.80 -13.98 -13.29
N LEU A 41 6.37 -13.35 -14.33
CA LEU A 41 6.86 -11.96 -14.22
C LEU A 41 5.73 -10.95 -13.99
N ALA A 42 4.52 -11.23 -14.47
CA ALA A 42 3.37 -10.36 -14.27
C ALA A 42 3.00 -10.27 -12.79
N LEU A 43 2.98 -11.40 -12.05
CA LEU A 43 2.75 -11.39 -10.60
C LEU A 43 3.87 -10.69 -9.84
N LEU A 44 5.12 -10.85 -10.26
CA LEU A 44 6.24 -10.15 -9.64
C LEU A 44 6.20 -8.63 -9.90
N ALA A 45 5.73 -8.22 -11.09
CA ALA A 45 5.52 -6.81 -11.41
C ALA A 45 4.41 -6.21 -10.56
N ASP A 46 3.30 -6.93 -10.38
CA ASP A 46 2.17 -6.49 -9.55
C ASP A 46 2.56 -6.41 -8.08
N ALA A 47 3.27 -7.41 -7.56
CA ALA A 47 3.84 -7.36 -6.22
C ALA A 47 4.78 -6.14 -6.01
N GLY A 48 5.55 -5.76 -7.02
CA GLY A 48 6.37 -4.53 -7.01
C GLY A 48 5.52 -3.26 -6.91
N HIS A 49 4.38 -3.22 -7.58
CA HIS A 49 3.41 -2.13 -7.47
C HIS A 49 2.76 -2.10 -6.08
N MET A 50 2.32 -3.24 -5.57
CA MET A 50 1.76 -3.35 -4.22
C MET A 50 2.75 -2.97 -3.12
N LEU A 51 4.05 -3.15 -3.33
CA LEU A 51 5.10 -2.66 -2.41
C LEU A 51 5.01 -1.13 -2.25
N THR A 52 4.75 -0.40 -3.33
CA THR A 52 4.54 1.05 -3.30
C THR A 52 3.31 1.42 -2.48
N ASP A 53 2.21 0.72 -2.70
CA ASP A 53 0.95 0.96 -2.01
C ASP A 53 1.08 0.65 -0.51
N ALA A 54 1.70 -0.48 -0.16
CA ALA A 54 1.99 -0.85 1.22
C ALA A 54 2.89 0.18 1.91
N ALA A 55 3.92 0.67 1.23
CA ALA A 55 4.79 1.72 1.77
C ALA A 55 4.02 3.02 2.01
N ALA A 56 3.17 3.46 1.08
CA ALA A 56 2.33 4.65 1.23
C ALA A 56 1.38 4.52 2.44
N LEU A 57 0.72 3.37 2.60
CA LEU A 57 -0.15 3.08 3.74
C LEU A 57 0.62 3.05 5.06
N LEU A 58 1.82 2.45 5.09
CA LEU A 58 2.68 2.45 6.26
C LEU A 58 3.07 3.87 6.68
N PHE A 59 3.47 4.72 5.71
CA PHE A 59 3.81 6.12 6.00
C PHE A 59 2.60 6.92 6.48
N ALA A 60 1.41 6.69 5.91
CA ALA A 60 0.19 7.32 6.39
C ALA A 60 -0.13 6.90 7.84
N LEU A 61 0.05 5.62 8.17
CA LEU A 61 -0.09 5.08 9.53
C LEU A 61 0.89 5.73 10.51
N LEU A 62 2.17 5.79 10.14
CA LEU A 62 3.20 6.43 10.94
C LEU A 62 2.88 7.92 11.14
N ALA A 63 2.46 8.64 10.10
CA ALA A 63 2.06 10.05 10.20
C ALA A 63 0.92 10.24 11.20
N VAL A 64 -0.12 9.40 11.18
CA VAL A 64 -1.23 9.44 12.14
C VAL A 64 -0.74 9.14 13.57
N GLN A 65 0.16 8.18 13.77
CA GLN A 65 0.71 7.86 15.09
C GLN A 65 1.58 8.98 15.64
N PHE A 66 2.41 9.61 14.79
CA PHE A 66 3.29 10.70 15.21
C PHE A 66 2.52 12.00 15.46
N ALA A 67 1.44 12.26 14.73
CA ALA A 67 0.57 13.42 14.97
C ALA A 67 -0.09 13.39 16.36
N ARG A 68 -0.17 12.23 17.01
CA ARG A 68 -0.69 12.06 18.39
C ARG A 68 0.33 12.42 19.47
N ARG A 69 1.61 12.58 19.14
CA ARG A 69 2.64 12.93 20.12
C ARG A 69 2.65 14.45 20.32
N PRO A 70 2.75 14.95 21.57
CA PRO A 70 2.84 16.36 21.83
C PRO A 70 4.08 16.95 21.14
N PRO A 71 3.97 18.15 20.56
CA PRO A 71 5.09 18.81 19.88
C PRO A 71 6.27 18.98 20.85
N ASN A 72 7.42 18.46 20.46
CA ASN A 72 8.65 18.62 21.22
C ASN A 72 9.49 19.70 20.52
N THR A 73 10.06 20.64 21.28
CA THR A 73 10.77 21.85 20.82
C THR A 73 11.99 21.57 19.92
N ARG A 74 12.41 20.31 19.78
CA ARG A 74 13.56 19.88 18.97
C ARG A 74 13.24 19.35 17.58
N HIS A 75 11.95 19.13 17.20
CA HIS A 75 11.58 18.43 15.96
C HIS A 75 10.49 19.12 15.14
N THR A 76 10.54 20.44 15.01
CA THR A 76 9.53 21.25 14.32
C THR A 76 9.43 20.97 12.79
N PHE A 77 10.46 20.42 12.16
CA PHE A 77 10.50 20.13 10.70
C PHE A 77 10.91 18.70 10.31
N GLY A 78 11.22 17.82 11.28
CA GLY A 78 11.89 16.54 11.02
C GLY A 78 11.07 15.50 10.23
N TRP A 79 9.78 15.43 10.41
CA TRP A 79 8.95 14.33 9.90
C TRP A 79 8.49 14.51 8.46
N LEU A 80 8.27 15.75 8.01
CA LEU A 80 7.90 16.05 6.61
C LEU A 80 9.01 15.64 5.62
N ARG A 81 10.28 15.76 6.04
CA ARG A 81 11.42 15.34 5.21
C ARG A 81 11.53 13.81 5.09
N LEU A 82 11.10 13.06 6.11
CA LEU A 82 11.11 11.61 6.06
C LEU A 82 10.08 11.05 5.07
N THR A 83 8.90 11.67 4.96
CA THR A 83 7.90 11.24 3.96
C THR A 83 8.41 11.46 2.53
N THR A 84 9.07 12.59 2.27
CA THR A 84 9.68 12.88 0.97
C THR A 84 10.82 11.91 0.65
N LEU A 85 11.70 11.64 1.63
CA LEU A 85 12.79 10.69 1.47
C LEU A 85 12.26 9.27 1.22
N ALA A 86 11.22 8.87 1.94
CA ALA A 86 10.59 7.58 1.77
C ALA A 86 9.95 7.43 0.38
N ALA A 87 9.24 8.46 -0.10
CA ALA A 87 8.69 8.49 -1.46
C ALA A 87 9.79 8.38 -2.52
N PHE A 88 10.93 9.06 -2.31
CA PHE A 88 12.08 8.98 -3.21
C PHE A 88 12.72 7.60 -3.22
N VAL A 89 12.95 6.99 -2.05
CA VAL A 89 13.49 5.61 -1.95
C VAL A 89 12.54 4.61 -2.61
N ASN A 90 11.23 4.78 -2.40
CA ASN A 90 10.22 3.93 -3.04
C ASN A 90 10.22 4.08 -4.57
N ALA A 91 10.33 5.30 -5.10
CA ALA A 91 10.43 5.53 -6.54
C ALA A 91 11.69 4.87 -7.13
N ILE A 92 12.86 4.96 -6.46
CA ILE A 92 14.08 4.26 -6.87
C ILE A 92 13.87 2.75 -6.85
N ALA A 93 13.25 2.20 -5.80
CA ALA A 93 12.99 0.77 -5.70
C ALA A 93 12.13 0.27 -6.87
N LEU A 94 11.07 1.01 -7.23
CA LEU A 94 10.24 0.71 -8.40
C LEU A 94 11.03 0.72 -9.71
N VAL A 95 11.88 1.72 -9.92
CA VAL A 95 12.74 1.80 -11.12
C VAL A 95 13.66 0.58 -11.19
N VAL A 96 14.28 0.19 -10.08
CA VAL A 96 15.16 -0.98 -10.01
C VAL A 96 14.37 -2.26 -10.31
N ILE A 97 13.22 -2.45 -9.68
CA ILE A 97 12.35 -3.62 -9.91
C ILE A 97 11.93 -3.67 -11.39
N THR A 98 11.52 -2.55 -11.96
CA THR A 98 11.13 -2.46 -13.38
C THR A 98 12.27 -2.86 -14.31
N ILE A 99 13.49 -2.38 -14.06
CA ILE A 99 14.68 -2.76 -14.85
C ILE A 99 14.93 -4.26 -14.75
N LEU A 100 14.86 -4.84 -13.56
CA LEU A 100 15.06 -6.29 -13.36
C LEU A 100 13.99 -7.12 -14.08
N ILE A 101 12.72 -6.69 -14.03
CA ILE A 101 11.62 -7.36 -14.73
C ILE A 101 11.80 -7.29 -16.26
N VAL A 102 12.17 -6.11 -16.78
CA VAL A 102 12.44 -5.93 -18.22
C VAL A 102 13.63 -6.80 -18.66
N TRP A 103 14.70 -6.83 -17.88
CA TRP A 103 15.83 -7.70 -18.15
C TRP A 103 15.43 -9.17 -18.20
N GLU A 104 14.71 -9.65 -17.19
CA GLU A 104 14.21 -11.03 -17.14
C GLU A 104 13.24 -11.33 -18.30
N ALA A 105 12.35 -10.38 -18.65
CA ALA A 105 11.44 -10.53 -19.78
C ALA A 105 12.19 -10.72 -21.11
N ILE A 106 13.29 -9.96 -21.33
CA ILE A 106 14.15 -10.12 -22.50
C ILE A 106 14.81 -11.50 -22.53
N GLN A 107 15.27 -11.98 -21.38
CA GLN A 107 15.86 -13.32 -21.27
C GLN A 107 14.84 -14.42 -21.59
N ARG A 108 13.61 -14.31 -21.07
CA ARG A 108 12.53 -15.26 -21.34
C ARG A 108 12.03 -15.21 -22.78
N PHE A 109 12.11 -14.07 -23.43
CA PHE A 109 11.81 -13.98 -24.86
C PHE A 109 12.81 -14.81 -25.69
N ARG A 110 14.09 -14.84 -25.28
CA ARG A 110 15.14 -15.64 -25.94
C ARG A 110 15.08 -17.13 -25.54
N HIS A 111 14.69 -17.41 -24.30
CA HIS A 111 14.63 -18.75 -23.72
C HIS A 111 13.27 -18.94 -23.02
N PRO A 112 12.19 -19.25 -23.78
CA PRO A 112 10.85 -19.38 -23.23
C PRO A 112 10.81 -20.41 -22.09
N GLN A 113 10.28 -19.98 -20.92
CA GLN A 113 10.10 -20.83 -19.76
C GLN A 113 8.62 -21.20 -19.62
N PRO A 114 8.30 -22.44 -19.20
CA PRO A 114 6.91 -22.82 -18.95
C PRO A 114 6.36 -22.03 -17.76
N ILE A 115 5.16 -21.48 -17.92
CA ILE A 115 4.46 -20.73 -16.88
C ILE A 115 3.26 -21.54 -16.42
N ALA A 116 3.06 -21.67 -15.10
CA ALA A 116 1.87 -22.29 -14.51
C ALA A 116 0.67 -21.32 -14.59
N GLY A 117 0.07 -21.19 -15.79
CA GLY A 117 -0.96 -20.22 -16.10
C GLY A 117 -2.20 -20.30 -15.20
N ALA A 118 -2.63 -21.49 -14.80
CA ALA A 118 -3.76 -21.67 -13.89
C ALA A 118 -3.46 -21.09 -12.49
N THR A 119 -2.28 -21.38 -11.94
CA THR A 119 -1.84 -20.82 -10.65
C THR A 119 -1.73 -19.31 -10.71
N MET A 120 -1.14 -18.79 -11.79
CA MET A 120 -1.03 -17.34 -12.02
C MET A 120 -2.42 -16.68 -12.05
N MET A 121 -3.38 -17.26 -12.77
CA MET A 121 -4.74 -16.71 -12.89
C MET A 121 -5.46 -16.67 -11.53
N VAL A 122 -5.38 -17.74 -10.74
CA VAL A 122 -6.00 -17.77 -9.41
C VAL A 122 -5.43 -16.70 -8.49
N ILE A 123 -4.11 -16.54 -8.48
CA ILE A 123 -3.45 -15.54 -7.64
C ILE A 123 -3.80 -14.13 -8.11
N ALA A 124 -3.79 -13.86 -9.43
CA ALA A 124 -4.13 -12.56 -9.98
C ALA A 124 -5.58 -12.13 -9.66
N VAL A 125 -6.53 -13.07 -9.78
CA VAL A 125 -7.94 -12.81 -9.41
C VAL A 125 -8.06 -12.55 -7.90
N ALA A 126 -7.37 -13.31 -7.08
CA ALA A 126 -7.37 -13.09 -5.63
C ALA A 126 -6.74 -11.72 -5.26
N GLY A 127 -5.65 -11.31 -5.93
CA GLY A 127 -5.03 -10.00 -5.79
C GLY A 127 -5.98 -8.84 -6.17
N LEU A 128 -6.67 -8.99 -7.30
CA LEU A 128 -7.68 -8.00 -7.71
C LEU A 128 -8.78 -7.84 -6.66
N VAL A 129 -9.29 -8.95 -6.11
CA VAL A 129 -10.30 -8.92 -5.05
C VAL A 129 -9.74 -8.21 -3.79
N ALA A 130 -8.51 -8.50 -3.41
CA ALA A 130 -7.86 -7.86 -2.27
C ALA A 130 -7.69 -6.34 -2.46
N ASN A 131 -7.28 -5.90 -3.65
CA ASN A 131 -7.14 -4.48 -3.98
C ASN A 131 -8.50 -3.77 -3.93
N ILE A 132 -9.56 -4.38 -4.45
CA ILE A 132 -10.93 -3.87 -4.34
C ILE A 132 -11.36 -3.76 -2.87
N LEU A 133 -11.07 -4.76 -2.05
CA LEU A 133 -11.38 -4.74 -0.62
C LEU A 133 -10.61 -3.63 0.12
N ALA A 134 -9.32 -3.48 -0.13
CA ALA A 134 -8.50 -2.43 0.45
C ALA A 134 -9.03 -1.04 0.08
N PHE A 135 -9.36 -0.83 -1.19
CA PHE A 135 -9.99 0.40 -1.68
C PHE A 135 -11.32 0.68 -0.97
N TRP A 136 -12.19 -0.33 -0.85
CA TRP A 136 -13.49 -0.18 -0.20
C TRP A 136 -13.38 0.14 1.30
N ILE A 137 -12.43 -0.50 2.02
CA ILE A 137 -12.13 -0.21 3.43
C ILE A 137 -11.72 1.25 3.61
N LEU A 138 -10.85 1.75 2.71
CA LEU A 138 -10.38 3.13 2.77
C LEU A 138 -11.48 4.15 2.42
N ASN A 139 -12.29 3.86 1.40
CA ASN A 139 -13.30 4.78 0.90
C ASN A 139 -14.47 4.98 1.87
N ARG A 140 -14.88 3.94 2.59
CA ARG A 140 -15.94 4.06 3.64
C ARG A 140 -15.61 5.10 4.72
N GLY A 141 -14.35 5.39 4.97
CA GLY A 141 -13.93 6.43 5.92
C GLY A 141 -14.04 7.85 5.38
N SER A 142 -14.13 8.02 4.07
CA SER A 142 -14.24 9.31 3.40
C SER A 142 -15.70 9.83 3.37
N GLU A 143 -16.68 8.95 3.24
CA GLU A 143 -18.09 9.33 3.15
C GLU A 143 -18.66 9.86 4.47
N GLU A 144 -18.26 9.30 5.60
CA GLU A 144 -18.70 9.80 6.93
C GLU A 144 -18.26 11.24 7.20
N LYS A 145 -17.11 11.67 6.66
CA LYS A 145 -16.64 13.05 6.82
C LYS A 145 -17.42 14.04 5.96
N ASN A 146 -17.87 13.63 4.77
CA ASN A 146 -18.64 14.49 3.88
C ASN A 146 -20.08 14.71 4.38
N LEU A 147 -20.72 13.69 4.96
CA LEU A 147 -22.08 13.82 5.49
C LEU A 147 -22.12 14.73 6.73
N THR A 148 -21.10 14.71 7.58
CA THR A 148 -21.01 15.62 8.74
C THR A 148 -20.72 17.05 8.32
N ALA A 149 -19.94 17.29 7.24
CA ALA A 149 -19.68 18.65 6.74
C ALA A 149 -20.91 19.32 6.14
N VAL A 150 -21.83 18.54 5.52
CA VAL A 150 -23.07 19.06 4.90
C VAL A 150 -24.16 19.37 5.95
N SER A 151 -24.08 18.81 7.16
CA SER A 151 -25.10 19.05 8.20
C SER A 151 -24.92 20.36 8.98
N TYR A 152 -23.87 21.15 8.72
CA TYR A 152 -23.59 22.42 9.37
C TYR A 152 -23.76 23.66 8.47
N THR A 153 -24.34 23.51 7.27
CA THR A 153 -24.81 24.61 6.42
C THR A 153 -26.31 24.68 6.40
#